data_42fc1d18e58eea81ab19e26cd01dff57
#
_entry.id   42fc1d18e58eea81ab19e26cd01dff57
#
_cell.length_a   1.000
_cell.length_b   1.000
_cell.length_c   1.000
_cell.angle_alpha   90.00
_cell.angle_beta   90.00
_cell.angle_gamma   90.00
#
_symmetry.space_group_name_H-M   'P 1'
#
loop_
_entity.id
_entity.type
_entity.pdbx_description
1 polymer ?
#
loop_
_entity_poly.entity_id
_entity_poly.type
_entity_poly.pdbx_seq_one_letter_code
_entity_poly.pdbx_strand_id
1 'polypeptide(L)'
;RTSKIAFDVGPAKAAHAPSVKSVGITGQLTGSRADLIISDDAESLNNAATQGQRDKLSELVKEFEAIVKPGGEIVFLGTPQTDAGSLYHILPERGYTTRVWPARYPTERLRRRYGNTLAPKIEEEIREAPEIVGEPTDPCRFNTTELAEREASYGRSGFAQQFMLDPSLEDENKYPLRVRDLVVMDVNPDKAPENLIWAGSDDYRLPELPNVSFAGDHYHKPMVIDGDWLSYSGSVMAIDPSGRGKDETSFCVVKVLNGFMYVHECTGIAGGYGKEVLEKLAHKAKLHQVNLILVESNFGDGMFLELLKQHLRRIYPVTTEEVRHHIQKNKRIVDTLEPVMNQHKLVVSSSLIEADYESTLTLPPEKQNQYRLFWQMTRCTREKGALVHDDRLDVLSMAVKYWAEAAGRSATEEMNTRRDELLEKELESIMNTRTFGEAHKPDTWM
;
A
#
# COMPACT_ATOMS: atom_id res chain seq x y z
N ARG A 1 -13.20 38.53 31.75
CA ARG A 1 -13.93 37.25 31.54
C ARG A 1 -12.92 36.13 31.60
N THR A 2 -13.11 35.23 32.54
CA THR A 2 -12.28 34.01 32.68
C THR A 2 -13.17 32.81 32.41
N SER A 3 -12.82 32.02 31.41
CA SER A 3 -13.39 30.71 31.17
C SER A 3 -12.25 29.71 30.96
N LYS A 4 -12.52 28.42 31.06
CA LYS A 4 -11.52 27.39 30.77
C LYS A 4 -11.03 27.43 29.29
N ILE A 5 -11.76 28.08 28.41
CA ILE A 5 -11.54 28.10 26.95
C ILE A 5 -10.99 29.44 26.49
N ALA A 6 -11.24 30.54 27.24
CA ALA A 6 -10.81 31.86 26.86
C ALA A 6 -10.62 32.77 28.09
N PHE A 7 -9.53 33.53 28.10
CA PHE A 7 -9.24 34.47 29.19
C PHE A 7 -8.45 35.69 28.72
N ASP A 8 -8.51 36.75 29.51
CA ASP A 8 -7.74 37.94 29.30
C ASP A 8 -6.56 37.99 30.28
N VAL A 9 -5.41 38.43 29.77
CA VAL A 9 -4.19 38.64 30.56
C VAL A 9 -4.13 40.10 30.98
N GLY A 10 -4.02 40.40 32.24
CA GLY A 10 -3.75 41.78 32.67
C GLY A 10 -2.25 42.08 32.58
N PRO A 11 -1.87 43.26 32.10
CA PRO A 11 -2.62 44.50 31.85
C PRO A 11 -3.00 44.67 30.35
N ALA A 12 -3.46 43.61 29.64
CA ALA A 12 -3.88 43.73 28.25
C ALA A 12 -5.00 44.77 28.08
N LYS A 13 -4.94 45.52 26.99
CA LYS A 13 -6.02 46.47 26.63
C LYS A 13 -7.30 45.71 26.33
N ALA A 14 -8.44 46.23 26.77
CA ALA A 14 -9.74 45.64 26.44
C ALA A 14 -9.94 45.56 24.93
N ALA A 15 -10.20 44.34 24.43
CA ALA A 15 -10.47 44.05 23.03
C ALA A 15 -11.72 43.19 22.90
N HIS A 16 -12.29 43.07 21.70
CA HIS A 16 -13.41 42.17 21.44
C HIS A 16 -13.00 40.69 21.54
N ALA A 17 -11.78 40.38 21.14
CA ALA A 17 -11.19 39.02 21.26
C ALA A 17 -10.46 38.85 22.60
N PRO A 18 -10.51 37.66 23.23
CA PRO A 18 -9.74 37.38 24.44
C PRO A 18 -8.24 37.36 24.15
N SER A 19 -7.41 37.60 25.19
CA SER A 19 -5.95 37.55 25.07
C SER A 19 -5.46 36.15 24.71
N VAL A 20 -6.11 35.10 25.25
CA VAL A 20 -5.82 33.69 24.96
C VAL A 20 -7.14 32.95 24.72
N LYS A 21 -7.18 32.13 23.65
CA LYS A 21 -8.32 31.28 23.29
C LYS A 21 -7.85 29.89 22.91
N SER A 22 -8.42 28.86 23.51
CA SER A 22 -8.21 27.45 23.15
C SER A 22 -9.41 26.96 22.35
N VAL A 23 -9.15 26.29 21.21
CA VAL A 23 -10.17 25.76 20.30
C VAL A 23 -9.70 24.43 19.73
N GLY A 24 -10.58 23.42 19.65
CA GLY A 24 -10.26 22.19 18.93
C GLY A 24 -10.17 22.44 17.42
N ILE A 25 -9.36 21.67 16.72
CA ILE A 25 -9.09 21.81 15.28
C ILE A 25 -10.36 21.79 14.42
N THR A 26 -11.41 21.08 14.86
CA THR A 26 -12.73 21.03 14.19
C THR A 26 -13.69 22.11 14.69
N GLY A 27 -13.25 22.96 15.64
CA GLY A 27 -14.06 24.05 16.18
C GLY A 27 -14.16 25.23 15.23
N GLN A 28 -15.02 26.19 15.56
CA GLN A 28 -15.18 27.40 14.76
C GLN A 28 -13.98 28.35 14.94
N LEU A 29 -13.06 28.28 13.98
CA LEU A 29 -11.88 29.15 13.89
C LEU A 29 -12.19 30.47 13.14
N THR A 30 -13.13 30.40 12.21
CA THR A 30 -13.54 31.51 11.36
C THR A 30 -13.91 32.77 12.17
N GLY A 31 -13.40 33.94 11.76
CA GLY A 31 -13.61 35.20 12.46
C GLY A 31 -12.65 35.49 13.62
N SER A 32 -11.80 34.52 13.99
CA SER A 32 -10.71 34.78 14.95
C SER A 32 -9.56 35.54 14.29
N ARG A 33 -8.74 36.21 15.10
CA ARG A 33 -7.48 36.86 14.69
C ARG A 33 -6.48 36.65 15.81
N ALA A 34 -5.25 36.24 15.46
CA ALA A 34 -4.21 35.91 16.43
C ALA A 34 -2.86 36.47 16.00
N ASP A 35 -2.05 36.89 16.96
CA ASP A 35 -0.65 37.27 16.78
C ASP A 35 0.24 36.04 16.81
N LEU A 36 -0.19 35.00 17.57
CA LEU A 36 0.46 33.69 17.65
C LEU A 36 -0.59 32.58 17.65
N ILE A 37 -0.38 31.58 16.83
CA ILE A 37 -1.15 30.31 16.83
C ILE A 37 -0.21 29.19 17.26
N ILE A 38 -0.58 28.45 18.30
CA ILE A 38 0.09 27.21 18.71
C ILE A 38 -0.86 26.06 18.41
N SER A 39 -0.48 25.21 17.48
CA SER A 39 -1.19 23.99 17.12
C SER A 39 -0.50 22.83 17.82
N ASP A 40 -1.10 22.34 18.90
CA ASP A 40 -0.56 21.29 19.74
C ASP A 40 -1.32 19.98 19.48
N ASP A 41 -0.59 18.93 19.09
CA ASP A 41 -1.12 17.60 18.76
C ASP A 41 -2.35 17.62 17.84
N ALA A 42 -2.30 18.48 16.79
CA ALA A 42 -3.40 18.59 15.82
C ALA A 42 -3.65 17.27 15.08
N GLU A 43 -2.61 16.49 14.83
CA GLU A 43 -2.70 15.15 14.29
C GLU A 43 -2.81 14.11 15.40
N SER A 44 -3.79 13.22 15.31
CA SER A 44 -4.06 12.16 16.28
C SER A 44 -4.53 10.89 15.56
N LEU A 45 -4.52 9.76 16.26
CA LEU A 45 -5.06 8.49 15.74
C LEU A 45 -6.49 8.61 15.21
N ASN A 46 -7.32 9.47 15.83
CA ASN A 46 -8.73 9.63 15.45
C ASN A 46 -8.95 10.45 14.16
N ASN A 47 -8.00 11.31 13.77
CA ASN A 47 -8.16 12.20 12.62
C ASN A 47 -7.09 12.02 11.54
N ALA A 48 -6.21 11.02 11.69
CA ALA A 48 -5.16 10.69 10.73
C ALA A 48 -5.14 9.21 10.30
N ALA A 49 -6.11 8.40 10.75
CA ALA A 49 -6.15 6.97 10.46
C ALA A 49 -6.32 6.68 8.96
N THR A 50 -7.18 7.42 8.27
CA THR A 50 -7.45 7.25 6.83
C THR A 50 -6.94 8.43 6.01
N GLN A 51 -6.71 8.21 4.70
CA GLN A 51 -6.29 9.29 3.81
C GLN A 51 -7.29 10.47 3.79
N GLY A 52 -8.58 10.18 3.70
CA GLY A 52 -9.59 11.24 3.71
C GLY A 52 -9.61 12.07 4.99
N GLN A 53 -9.27 11.47 6.13
CA GLN A 53 -9.11 12.21 7.40
C GLN A 53 -7.87 13.11 7.37
N ARG A 54 -6.73 12.62 6.85
CA ARG A 54 -5.50 13.40 6.70
C ARG A 54 -5.68 14.56 5.73
N ASP A 55 -6.34 14.34 4.59
CA ASP A 55 -6.66 15.39 3.63
C ASP A 55 -7.53 16.47 4.26
N LYS A 56 -8.57 16.07 5.02
CA LYS A 56 -9.43 17.01 5.74
C LYS A 56 -8.66 17.81 6.80
N LEU A 57 -7.77 17.16 7.56
CA LEU A 57 -6.92 17.83 8.54
C LEU A 57 -6.01 18.86 7.86
N SER A 58 -5.39 18.46 6.74
CA SER A 58 -4.54 19.32 5.92
C SER A 58 -5.27 20.56 5.40
N GLU A 59 -6.54 20.44 5.02
CA GLU A 59 -7.37 21.58 4.61
C GLU A 59 -7.73 22.49 5.81
N LEU A 60 -8.11 21.92 6.95
CA LEU A 60 -8.43 22.70 8.16
C LEU A 60 -7.25 23.56 8.64
N VAL A 61 -6.04 23.01 8.54
CA VAL A 61 -4.81 23.72 8.97
C VAL A 61 -4.50 24.91 8.07
N LYS A 62 -4.91 24.93 6.79
CA LYS A 62 -4.76 26.09 5.90
C LYS A 62 -5.50 27.34 6.41
N GLU A 63 -6.57 27.15 7.19
CA GLU A 63 -7.30 28.28 7.76
C GLU A 63 -6.45 29.11 8.75
N PHE A 64 -5.40 28.54 9.34
CA PHE A 64 -4.51 29.24 10.27
C PHE A 64 -3.85 30.46 9.62
N GLU A 65 -3.47 30.35 8.35
CA GLU A 65 -2.87 31.47 7.59
C GLU A 65 -3.84 32.63 7.38
N ALA A 66 -5.14 32.33 7.31
CA ALA A 66 -6.17 33.39 7.23
C ALA A 66 -6.49 34.01 8.59
N ILE A 67 -6.13 33.37 9.69
CA ILE A 67 -6.39 33.85 11.07
C ILE A 67 -5.21 34.63 11.63
N VAL A 68 -3.97 34.21 11.30
CA VAL A 68 -2.78 34.90 11.78
C VAL A 68 -2.72 36.32 11.18
N LYS A 69 -2.39 37.30 12.04
CA LYS A 69 -2.20 38.69 11.61
C LYS A 69 -0.89 38.84 10.84
N PRO A 70 -0.76 39.88 10.00
CA PRO A 70 0.52 40.22 9.38
C PRO A 70 1.63 40.38 10.44
N GLY A 71 2.73 39.66 10.27
CA GLY A 71 3.84 39.59 11.22
C GLY A 71 3.61 38.69 12.42
N GLY A 72 2.48 37.98 12.50
CA GLY A 72 2.25 36.94 13.49
C GLY A 72 2.91 35.60 13.11
N GLU A 73 2.89 34.67 14.04
CA GLU A 73 3.59 33.37 13.93
C GLU A 73 2.62 32.20 14.10
N ILE A 74 2.94 31.08 13.44
CA ILE A 74 2.25 29.79 13.60
C ILE A 74 3.30 28.75 14.03
N VAL A 75 3.05 28.11 15.15
CA VAL A 75 3.89 27.03 15.70
C VAL A 75 3.10 25.75 15.74
N PHE A 76 3.63 24.70 15.11
CA PHE A 76 3.08 23.36 15.18
C PHE A 76 3.94 22.50 16.10
N LEU A 77 3.29 21.83 17.04
CA LEU A 77 3.87 20.85 17.96
C LEU A 77 3.13 19.53 17.77
N GLY A 78 3.83 18.41 17.83
CA GLY A 78 3.18 17.11 17.82
C GLY A 78 4.05 15.97 17.32
N THR A 79 3.44 14.78 17.29
CA THR A 79 4.05 13.51 16.92
C THR A 79 3.42 13.01 15.62
N PRO A 80 4.19 12.67 14.58
CA PRO A 80 3.64 12.10 13.35
C PRO A 80 2.99 10.74 13.63
N GLN A 81 1.74 10.58 13.20
CA GLN A 81 0.98 9.34 13.40
C GLN A 81 1.22 8.31 12.30
N THR A 82 1.71 8.75 11.15
CA THR A 82 2.00 7.93 9.97
C THR A 82 3.09 8.58 9.16
N ASP A 83 3.83 7.79 8.41
CA ASP A 83 4.81 8.29 7.44
C ASP A 83 4.12 8.87 6.20
N ALA A 84 2.97 8.30 5.84
CA ALA A 84 2.23 8.65 4.64
C ALA A 84 1.24 9.79 4.87
N GLY A 85 1.62 11.01 4.47
CA GLY A 85 0.72 12.16 4.48
C GLY A 85 0.42 12.69 5.88
N SER A 86 1.32 12.48 6.85
CA SER A 86 1.29 13.17 8.12
C SER A 86 1.36 14.67 7.91
N LEU A 87 0.57 15.42 8.69
CA LEU A 87 0.61 16.87 8.71
C LEU A 87 2.05 17.39 8.87
N TYR A 88 2.81 16.83 9.79
CA TYR A 88 4.18 17.26 10.12
C TYR A 88 5.19 17.01 8.99
N HIS A 89 4.91 16.07 8.08
CA HIS A 89 5.72 15.83 6.89
C HIS A 89 5.36 16.75 5.72
N ILE A 90 4.13 17.29 5.70
CA ILE A 90 3.66 18.23 4.65
C ILE A 90 4.07 19.69 4.97
N LEU A 91 4.20 20.05 6.24
CA LEU A 91 4.52 21.42 6.66
C LEU A 91 5.81 21.99 6.03
N PRO A 92 6.92 21.26 5.88
CA PRO A 92 8.10 21.76 5.18
C PRO A 92 7.84 22.18 3.73
N GLU A 93 6.97 21.45 3.01
CA GLU A 93 6.58 21.79 1.64
C GLU A 93 5.75 23.09 1.55
N ARG A 94 5.13 23.47 2.67
CA ARG A 94 4.40 24.72 2.84
C ARG A 94 5.27 25.89 3.34
N GLY A 95 6.59 25.68 3.43
CA GLY A 95 7.53 26.72 3.86
C GLY A 95 7.78 26.80 5.37
N TYR A 96 7.26 25.86 6.17
CA TYR A 96 7.53 25.81 7.61
C TYR A 96 8.91 25.21 7.89
N THR A 97 9.62 25.78 8.85
CA THR A 97 10.87 25.22 9.35
C THR A 97 10.58 24.13 10.36
N THR A 98 10.84 22.88 9.98
CA THR A 98 10.62 21.71 10.85
C THR A 98 11.88 21.37 11.63
N ARG A 99 11.72 20.98 12.90
CA ARG A 99 12.79 20.49 13.79
C ARG A 99 12.34 19.25 14.52
N VAL A 100 13.01 18.13 14.26
CA VAL A 100 12.78 16.84 14.91
C VAL A 100 13.73 16.72 16.09
N TRP A 101 13.18 16.47 17.30
CA TRP A 101 13.89 16.30 18.56
C TRP A 101 13.60 14.91 19.14
N PRO A 102 14.32 13.85 18.69
CA PRO A 102 14.12 12.50 19.22
C PRO A 102 14.62 12.41 20.66
N ALA A 103 14.02 11.51 21.45
CA ALA A 103 14.39 11.33 22.84
C ALA A 103 15.76 10.68 23.08
N ARG A 104 16.30 9.97 22.06
CA ARG A 104 17.67 9.48 22.04
C ARG A 104 18.40 10.03 20.83
N TYR A 105 19.71 10.22 20.94
CA TYR A 105 20.57 10.56 19.81
C TYR A 105 20.41 9.50 18.72
N PRO A 106 19.97 9.88 17.49
CA PRO A 106 19.58 8.93 16.47
C PRO A 106 20.79 8.23 15.82
N THR A 107 20.58 6.97 15.45
CA THR A 107 21.52 6.20 14.63
C THR A 107 21.68 6.81 13.24
N GLU A 108 22.75 6.44 12.50
CA GLU A 108 22.98 6.91 11.14
C GLU A 108 21.78 6.66 10.21
N ARG A 109 21.09 5.51 10.35
CA ARG A 109 19.87 5.22 9.60
C ARG A 109 18.76 6.24 9.87
N LEU A 110 18.53 6.58 11.13
CA LEU A 110 17.50 7.55 11.51
C LEU A 110 17.91 8.98 11.14
N ARG A 111 19.20 9.33 11.22
CA ARG A 111 19.71 10.62 10.77
C ARG A 111 19.44 10.85 9.29
N ARG A 112 19.72 9.86 8.45
CA ARG A 112 19.41 9.92 7.00
C ARG A 112 17.91 10.09 6.75
N ARG A 113 17.08 9.46 7.58
CA ARG A 113 15.63 9.54 7.48
C ARG A 113 15.10 10.94 7.85
N TYR A 114 15.59 11.51 8.95
CA TYR A 114 15.21 12.87 9.33
C TYR A 114 15.77 13.93 8.38
N GLY A 115 16.90 13.66 7.76
CA GLY A 115 17.55 14.59 6.82
C GLY A 115 17.76 15.96 7.45
N ASN A 116 17.40 17.01 6.73
CA ASN A 116 17.55 18.40 7.16
C ASN A 116 16.53 18.85 8.23
N THR A 117 15.58 18.00 8.60
CA THR A 117 14.61 18.31 9.67
C THR A 117 15.13 17.95 11.06
N LEU A 118 16.18 17.14 11.18
CA LEU A 118 16.83 16.89 12.48
C LEU A 118 17.27 18.23 13.10
N ALA A 119 17.03 18.38 14.41
CA ALA A 119 17.44 19.60 15.10
C ALA A 119 18.95 19.84 14.97
N PRO A 120 19.41 21.02 14.53
CA PRO A 120 20.85 21.28 14.27
C PRO A 120 21.74 20.99 15.47
N LYS A 121 21.24 21.26 16.68
CA LYS A 121 21.96 20.97 17.93
C LYS A 121 22.26 19.48 18.11
N ILE A 122 21.28 18.60 17.81
CA ILE A 122 21.48 17.15 17.88
C ILE A 122 22.56 16.70 16.90
N GLU A 123 22.52 17.25 15.68
CA GLU A 123 23.53 16.93 14.63
C GLU A 123 24.92 17.43 15.03
N GLU A 124 25.04 18.59 15.67
CA GLU A 124 26.30 19.15 16.15
C GLU A 124 26.88 18.31 17.27
N GLU A 125 26.09 17.96 18.28
CA GLU A 125 26.50 17.14 19.42
C GLU A 125 26.96 15.74 19.00
N ILE A 126 26.30 15.08 18.04
CA ILE A 126 26.74 13.80 17.48
C ILE A 126 28.07 13.95 16.72
N ARG A 127 28.28 15.07 16.02
CA ARG A 127 29.52 15.32 15.30
C ARG A 127 30.72 15.52 16.24
N GLU A 128 30.47 16.17 17.39
CA GLU A 128 31.49 16.41 18.42
C GLU A 128 31.81 15.15 19.23
N ALA A 129 30.79 14.32 19.52
CA ALA A 129 30.91 13.12 20.34
C ALA A 129 30.08 11.96 19.74
N PRO A 130 30.60 11.23 18.73
CA PRO A 130 29.86 10.15 18.07
C PRO A 130 29.42 9.00 18.99
N GLU A 131 30.08 8.83 20.11
CA GLU A 131 29.78 7.81 21.12
C GLU A 131 28.46 8.02 21.87
N ILE A 132 27.86 9.23 21.81
CA ILE A 132 26.57 9.51 22.46
C ILE A 132 25.37 8.93 21.73
N VAL A 133 25.56 8.37 20.53
CA VAL A 133 24.45 7.76 19.78
C VAL A 133 23.76 6.68 20.60
N GLY A 134 22.44 6.81 20.77
CA GLY A 134 21.62 5.94 21.60
C GLY A 134 21.39 6.45 23.02
N GLU A 135 22.17 7.41 23.51
CA GLU A 135 21.97 8.05 24.80
C GLU A 135 20.80 9.05 24.77
N PRO A 136 20.18 9.40 25.91
CA PRO A 136 19.12 10.41 25.99
C PRO A 136 19.58 11.79 25.50
N THR A 137 18.78 12.46 24.70
CA THR A 137 19.03 13.84 24.24
C THR A 137 18.73 14.88 25.32
N ASP A 138 17.86 14.57 26.26
CA ASP A 138 17.55 15.37 27.44
C ASP A 138 17.47 14.47 28.69
N PRO A 139 18.61 14.13 29.30
CA PRO A 139 18.66 13.26 30.47
C PRO A 139 18.01 13.86 31.71
N CYS A 140 17.75 15.19 31.75
CA CYS A 140 17.01 15.84 32.84
C CYS A 140 15.51 15.52 32.75
N ARG A 141 14.99 15.32 31.54
CA ARG A 141 13.60 14.95 31.29
C ARG A 141 13.41 13.43 31.38
N PHE A 142 14.26 12.69 30.71
CA PHE A 142 14.23 11.22 30.67
C PHE A 142 15.66 10.68 30.64
N ASN A 143 16.07 10.00 31.68
CA ASN A 143 17.34 9.29 31.73
C ASN A 143 17.28 7.94 30.98
N THR A 144 18.40 7.25 30.82
CA THR A 144 18.53 6.00 30.08
C THR A 144 17.60 4.91 30.61
N THR A 145 17.46 4.79 31.93
CA THR A 145 16.58 3.80 32.58
C THR A 145 15.10 4.09 32.30
N GLU A 146 14.69 5.34 32.44
CA GLU A 146 13.32 5.76 32.17
C GLU A 146 12.91 5.58 30.71
N LEU A 147 13.84 5.81 29.76
CA LEU A 147 13.58 5.53 28.34
C LEU A 147 13.50 4.03 28.07
N ALA A 148 14.29 3.20 28.74
CA ALA A 148 14.21 1.74 28.63
C ALA A 148 12.87 1.19 29.17
N GLU A 149 12.38 1.72 30.29
CA GLU A 149 11.07 1.38 30.86
C GLU A 149 9.93 1.75 29.89
N ARG A 150 10.00 2.92 29.24
CA ARG A 150 9.04 3.34 28.24
C ARG A 150 9.09 2.47 26.99
N GLU A 151 10.28 2.11 26.54
CA GLU A 151 10.44 1.21 25.39
C GLU A 151 9.83 -0.17 25.70
N ALA A 152 10.01 -0.69 26.90
CA ALA A 152 9.38 -1.92 27.35
C ALA A 152 7.85 -1.81 27.42
N SER A 153 7.32 -0.66 27.85
CA SER A 153 5.88 -0.41 27.98
C SER A 153 5.19 -0.19 26.64
N TYR A 154 5.77 0.61 25.74
CA TYR A 154 5.19 0.97 24.44
C TYR A 154 5.48 -0.08 23.35
N GLY A 155 6.46 -0.97 23.57
CA GLY A 155 7.02 -1.80 22.52
C GLY A 155 7.89 -1.01 21.53
N ARG A 156 8.61 -1.71 20.65
CA ARG A 156 9.57 -1.08 19.73
C ARG A 156 8.91 -0.09 18.78
N SER A 157 7.75 -0.44 18.18
CA SER A 157 7.07 0.44 17.24
C SER A 157 6.48 1.68 17.90
N GLY A 158 5.80 1.50 19.04
CA GLY A 158 5.25 2.63 19.80
C GLY A 158 6.32 3.56 20.33
N PHE A 159 7.47 3.02 20.80
CA PHE A 159 8.61 3.83 21.22
C PHE A 159 9.23 4.58 20.04
N ALA A 160 9.41 3.93 18.90
CA ALA A 160 9.93 4.57 17.69
C ALA A 160 9.03 5.75 17.28
N GLN A 161 7.72 5.58 17.29
CA GLN A 161 6.76 6.63 16.95
C GLN A 161 6.76 7.76 17.98
N GLN A 162 6.55 7.46 19.25
CA GLN A 162 6.28 8.47 20.28
C GLN A 162 7.53 9.17 20.81
N PHE A 163 8.66 8.47 20.86
CA PHE A 163 9.90 8.99 21.45
C PHE A 163 10.99 9.26 20.41
N MET A 164 11.02 8.49 19.33
CA MET A 164 11.97 8.74 18.24
C MET A 164 11.32 9.48 17.06
N LEU A 165 10.01 9.78 17.11
CA LEU A 165 9.27 10.50 16.07
C LEU A 165 9.37 9.82 14.68
N ASP A 166 9.53 8.49 14.68
CA ASP A 166 9.63 7.62 13.51
C ASP A 166 8.45 6.64 13.46
N PRO A 167 7.40 6.93 12.68
CA PRO A 167 6.22 6.06 12.57
C PRO A 167 6.42 4.86 11.63
N SER A 168 7.61 4.68 11.02
CA SER A 168 7.80 3.68 9.96
C SER A 168 7.57 2.24 10.39
N LEU A 169 7.92 1.88 11.64
CA LEU A 169 7.70 0.53 12.15
C LEU A 169 6.20 0.24 12.40
N GLU A 170 5.43 1.23 12.80
CA GLU A 170 3.97 1.13 12.92
C GLU A 170 3.33 0.99 11.55
N ASP A 171 3.81 1.78 10.59
CA ASP A 171 3.35 1.74 9.20
C ASP A 171 3.71 0.42 8.49
N GLU A 172 4.82 -0.24 8.85
CA GLU A 172 5.13 -1.57 8.30
C GLU A 172 4.05 -2.61 8.60
N ASN A 173 3.47 -2.56 9.77
CA ASN A 173 2.34 -3.42 10.16
C ASN A 173 1.01 -2.96 9.55
N LYS A 174 0.83 -1.65 9.45
CA LYS A 174 -0.40 -1.03 8.94
C LYS A 174 -0.53 -1.11 7.42
N TYR A 175 0.58 -0.96 6.68
CA TYR A 175 0.65 -0.96 5.22
C TYR A 175 1.43 -2.18 4.73
N PRO A 176 0.77 -3.33 4.56
CA PRO A 176 1.46 -4.60 4.28
C PRO A 176 1.96 -4.75 2.84
N LEU A 177 1.46 -3.94 1.90
CA LEU A 177 1.85 -4.02 0.50
C LEU A 177 3.03 -3.08 0.21
N ARG A 178 4.18 -3.62 -0.17
CA ARG A 178 5.41 -2.86 -0.40
C ARG A 178 5.91 -3.04 -1.82
N VAL A 179 6.43 -1.97 -2.43
CA VAL A 179 7.02 -2.08 -3.78
C VAL A 179 8.29 -2.94 -3.80
N ARG A 180 9.00 -3.05 -2.68
CA ARG A 180 10.18 -3.94 -2.54
C ARG A 180 9.85 -5.41 -2.75
N ASP A 181 8.59 -5.81 -2.55
CA ASP A 181 8.15 -7.20 -2.67
C ASP A 181 7.78 -7.56 -4.11
N LEU A 182 7.73 -6.57 -5.01
CA LEU A 182 7.55 -6.76 -6.45
C LEU A 182 8.85 -7.22 -7.11
N VAL A 183 8.72 -7.99 -8.18
CA VAL A 183 9.82 -8.29 -9.10
C VAL A 183 9.71 -7.40 -10.30
N VAL A 184 10.70 -6.51 -10.54
CA VAL A 184 10.67 -5.56 -11.65
C VAL A 184 11.62 -6.02 -12.75
N MET A 185 11.07 -6.30 -13.93
CA MET A 185 11.84 -6.71 -15.11
C MET A 185 11.11 -6.35 -16.39
N ASP A 186 11.78 -6.41 -17.53
CA ASP A 186 11.11 -6.26 -18.82
C ASP A 186 10.18 -7.44 -19.07
N VAL A 187 8.89 -7.16 -19.26
CA VAL A 187 7.86 -8.17 -19.46
C VAL A 187 7.61 -8.32 -20.98
N ASN A 188 7.98 -9.48 -21.52
CA ASN A 188 7.70 -9.81 -22.91
C ASN A 188 6.20 -10.11 -23.10
N PRO A 189 5.54 -9.66 -24.21
CA PRO A 189 4.11 -9.87 -24.41
C PRO A 189 3.67 -11.33 -24.53
N ASP A 190 4.54 -12.22 -25.01
CA ASP A 190 4.17 -13.60 -25.38
C ASP A 190 4.82 -14.68 -24.51
N LYS A 191 5.96 -14.37 -23.90
CA LYS A 191 6.78 -15.32 -23.17
C LYS A 191 7.31 -14.76 -21.85
N ALA A 192 7.63 -15.67 -20.93
CA ALA A 192 8.32 -15.35 -19.68
C ALA A 192 9.43 -16.39 -19.38
N PRO A 193 10.43 -16.04 -18.59
CA PRO A 193 11.48 -16.96 -18.21
C PRO A 193 10.91 -18.09 -17.33
N GLU A 194 11.49 -19.27 -17.47
CA GLU A 194 11.10 -20.46 -16.70
C GLU A 194 11.33 -20.27 -15.20
N ASN A 195 12.45 -19.63 -14.83
CA ASN A 195 12.84 -19.41 -13.44
C ASN A 195 13.20 -17.95 -13.17
N LEU A 196 12.69 -17.44 -12.06
CA LEU A 196 13.02 -16.13 -11.50
C LEU A 196 13.45 -16.31 -10.04
N ILE A 197 14.58 -15.70 -9.67
CA ILE A 197 15.04 -15.63 -8.28
C ILE A 197 15.14 -14.17 -7.86
N TRP A 198 14.46 -13.83 -6.79
CA TRP A 198 14.48 -12.49 -6.20
C TRP A 198 15.44 -12.42 -5.00
N ALA A 199 16.05 -11.23 -4.77
CA ALA A 199 16.83 -10.94 -3.58
C ALA A 199 16.65 -9.47 -3.17
N GLY A 200 16.55 -9.24 -1.87
CA GLY A 200 16.38 -7.90 -1.26
C GLY A 200 17.69 -7.13 -1.04
N SER A 201 18.73 -7.40 -1.81
CA SER A 201 20.02 -6.69 -1.71
C SER A 201 19.95 -5.33 -2.40
N ASP A 202 20.67 -4.37 -1.88
CA ASP A 202 20.81 -3.02 -2.45
C ASP A 202 21.35 -3.02 -3.89
N ASP A 203 22.11 -4.06 -4.28
CA ASP A 203 22.67 -4.23 -5.64
C ASP A 203 21.60 -4.42 -6.72
N TYR A 204 20.41 -4.81 -6.33
CA TYR A 204 19.27 -5.05 -7.24
C TYR A 204 18.23 -3.93 -7.22
N ARG A 205 18.47 -2.83 -6.50
CA ARG A 205 17.59 -1.66 -6.48
C ARG A 205 17.57 -0.96 -7.84
N LEU A 206 16.41 -0.37 -8.15
CA LEU A 206 16.18 0.43 -9.35
C LEU A 206 15.84 1.88 -8.95
N PRO A 207 16.86 2.68 -8.59
CA PRO A 207 16.65 4.04 -8.09
C PRO A 207 16.17 5.03 -9.16
N GLU A 208 16.34 4.67 -10.44
CA GLU A 208 15.95 5.49 -11.58
C GLU A 208 14.44 5.52 -11.85
N LEU A 209 13.70 4.55 -11.32
CA LEU A 209 12.26 4.49 -11.53
C LEU A 209 11.51 5.49 -10.64
N PRO A 210 10.44 6.12 -11.16
CA PRO A 210 9.61 7.00 -10.36
C PRO A 210 8.98 6.22 -9.19
N ASN A 211 9.30 6.62 -7.98
CA ASN A 211 8.86 5.93 -6.77
C ASN A 211 7.97 6.83 -5.91
N VAL A 212 6.73 6.41 -5.71
CA VAL A 212 5.71 7.10 -4.89
C VAL A 212 5.42 6.37 -3.58
N SER A 213 6.23 5.37 -3.24
CA SER A 213 6.11 4.58 -2.02
C SER A 213 6.71 5.31 -0.80
N PHE A 214 6.86 4.59 0.31
CA PHE A 214 7.49 5.12 1.52
C PHE A 214 9.00 5.32 1.35
N ALA A 215 9.56 6.23 2.11
CA ALA A 215 11.00 6.40 2.17
C ALA A 215 11.69 5.08 2.60
N GLY A 216 12.66 4.62 1.78
CA GLY A 216 13.34 3.35 2.02
C GLY A 216 12.67 2.10 1.42
N ASP A 217 11.51 2.25 0.80
CA ASP A 217 10.85 1.19 0.03
C ASP A 217 11.21 1.36 -1.45
N HIS A 218 11.95 0.42 -2.03
CA HIS A 218 12.55 0.53 -3.38
C HIS A 218 12.15 -0.64 -4.25
N TYR A 219 12.03 -0.40 -5.56
CA TYR A 219 11.88 -1.45 -6.56
C TYR A 219 13.16 -2.26 -6.70
N HIS A 220 13.02 -3.58 -6.95
CA HIS A 220 14.14 -4.49 -7.14
C HIS A 220 13.97 -5.28 -8.43
N LYS A 221 15.06 -5.40 -9.20
CA LYS A 221 15.14 -6.36 -10.31
C LYS A 221 15.39 -7.76 -9.77
N PRO A 222 15.07 -8.81 -10.53
CA PRO A 222 15.41 -10.18 -10.14
C PRO A 222 16.95 -10.35 -10.03
N MET A 223 17.38 -11.18 -9.08
CA MET A 223 18.79 -11.54 -8.92
C MET A 223 19.25 -12.46 -10.05
N VAL A 224 18.39 -13.42 -10.43
CA VAL A 224 18.68 -14.37 -11.51
C VAL A 224 17.44 -14.51 -12.37
N ILE A 225 17.66 -14.51 -13.68
CA ILE A 225 16.69 -14.93 -14.70
C ILE A 225 17.32 -16.10 -15.42
N ASP A 226 16.74 -17.29 -15.33
CA ASP A 226 17.33 -18.53 -15.84
C ASP A 226 16.29 -19.39 -16.57
N GLY A 227 16.80 -20.33 -17.39
CA GLY A 227 16.00 -21.25 -18.18
C GLY A 227 15.49 -20.66 -19.50
N ASP A 228 14.66 -21.47 -20.17
CA ASP A 228 14.05 -21.07 -21.45
C ASP A 228 12.91 -20.07 -21.26
N TRP A 229 12.66 -19.30 -22.33
CA TRP A 229 11.50 -18.41 -22.38
C TRP A 229 10.28 -19.19 -22.91
N LEU A 230 9.31 -19.44 -22.03
CA LEU A 230 8.13 -20.23 -22.30
C LEU A 230 6.90 -19.33 -22.51
N SER A 231 5.93 -19.81 -23.30
CA SER A 231 4.66 -19.13 -23.46
C SER A 231 3.86 -19.12 -22.16
N TYR A 232 3.11 -18.04 -21.92
CA TYR A 232 2.23 -17.96 -20.76
C TYR A 232 1.19 -19.08 -20.73
N SER A 233 0.91 -19.62 -19.57
CA SER A 233 -0.12 -20.66 -19.37
C SER A 233 -1.54 -20.11 -19.47
N GLY A 234 -1.73 -18.82 -19.25
CA GLY A 234 -3.03 -18.17 -19.36
C GLY A 234 -2.94 -16.65 -19.20
N SER A 235 -4.04 -15.98 -19.57
CA SER A 235 -4.17 -14.53 -19.58
C SER A 235 -5.57 -14.10 -19.15
N VAL A 236 -5.67 -13.21 -18.16
CA VAL A 236 -6.92 -12.68 -17.63
C VAL A 236 -6.89 -11.15 -17.66
N MET A 237 -8.02 -10.56 -18.04
CA MET A 237 -8.27 -9.13 -17.92
C MET A 237 -9.39 -8.90 -16.89
N ALA A 238 -9.10 -8.16 -15.84
CA ALA A 238 -10.08 -7.72 -14.86
C ALA A 238 -10.51 -6.29 -15.17
N ILE A 239 -11.80 -5.98 -15.00
CA ILE A 239 -12.40 -4.67 -15.27
C ILE A 239 -13.29 -4.28 -14.10
N ASP A 240 -13.09 -3.07 -13.56
CA ASP A 240 -13.99 -2.39 -12.65
C ASP A 240 -14.66 -1.22 -13.38
N PRO A 241 -15.95 -1.35 -13.73
CA PRO A 241 -16.67 -0.32 -14.49
C PRO A 241 -16.97 0.91 -13.62
N SER A 242 -16.62 2.10 -14.09
CA SER A 242 -17.14 3.34 -13.50
C SER A 242 -18.53 3.70 -14.04
N GLY A 243 -19.31 4.41 -13.22
CA GLY A 243 -20.57 5.00 -13.62
C GLY A 243 -20.41 6.24 -14.53
N ARG A 244 -21.48 7.06 -14.65
CA ARG A 244 -21.44 8.36 -15.36
C ARG A 244 -20.71 9.47 -14.57
N GLY A 245 -19.94 9.12 -13.55
CA GLY A 245 -19.21 10.06 -12.70
C GLY A 245 -17.89 10.52 -13.30
N LYS A 246 -17.06 11.10 -12.42
CA LYS A 246 -15.67 11.53 -12.73
C LYS A 246 -14.65 10.39 -12.57
N ASP A 247 -15.09 9.22 -12.08
CA ASP A 247 -14.22 8.08 -11.84
C ASP A 247 -13.84 7.39 -13.16
N GLU A 248 -12.67 6.78 -13.18
CA GLU A 248 -12.18 6.02 -14.33
C GLU A 248 -12.70 4.58 -14.33
N THR A 249 -12.97 4.01 -15.50
CA THR A 249 -13.13 2.56 -15.67
C THR A 249 -11.74 1.95 -15.64
N SER A 250 -11.43 1.18 -14.62
CA SER A 250 -10.12 0.58 -14.44
C SER A 250 -10.05 -0.82 -15.01
N PHE A 251 -8.90 -1.20 -15.55
CA PHE A 251 -8.66 -2.56 -15.99
C PHE A 251 -7.21 -2.99 -15.72
N CYS A 252 -7.02 -4.30 -15.56
CA CYS A 252 -5.72 -4.91 -15.37
C CYS A 252 -5.61 -6.20 -16.18
N VAL A 253 -4.47 -6.40 -16.85
CA VAL A 253 -4.15 -7.64 -17.59
C VAL A 253 -3.02 -8.36 -16.89
N VAL A 254 -3.28 -9.59 -16.43
CA VAL A 254 -2.31 -10.46 -15.76
C VAL A 254 -2.19 -11.77 -16.50
N LYS A 255 -0.96 -12.13 -16.87
CA LYS A 255 -0.62 -13.45 -17.43
C LYS A 255 0.15 -14.29 -16.40
N VAL A 256 0.08 -15.61 -16.53
CA VAL A 256 0.69 -16.51 -15.55
C VAL A 256 1.61 -17.52 -16.21
N LEU A 257 2.75 -17.78 -15.56
CA LEU A 257 3.66 -18.88 -15.89
C LEU A 257 4.37 -19.35 -14.62
N ASN A 258 4.39 -20.67 -14.36
CA ASN A 258 5.10 -21.30 -13.24
C ASN A 258 4.81 -20.67 -11.86
N GLY A 259 3.56 -20.20 -11.66
CA GLY A 259 3.14 -19.55 -10.41
C GLY A 259 3.56 -18.09 -10.27
N PHE A 260 4.29 -17.51 -11.22
CA PHE A 260 4.53 -16.08 -11.32
C PHE A 260 3.39 -15.41 -12.09
N MET A 261 3.00 -14.23 -11.64
CA MET A 261 1.92 -13.41 -12.18
C MET A 261 2.52 -12.15 -12.79
N TYR A 262 2.46 -12.03 -14.11
CA TYR A 262 3.04 -10.93 -14.89
C TYR A 262 1.97 -9.90 -15.21
N VAL A 263 2.12 -8.69 -14.67
CA VAL A 263 1.21 -7.57 -14.92
C VAL A 263 1.64 -6.87 -16.21
N HIS A 264 0.85 -7.03 -17.26
CA HIS A 264 1.12 -6.44 -18.58
C HIS A 264 0.60 -5.02 -18.71
N GLU A 265 -0.56 -4.74 -18.14
CA GLU A 265 -1.18 -3.42 -18.13
C GLU A 265 -2.10 -3.29 -16.93
N CYS A 266 -2.08 -2.15 -16.25
CA CYS A 266 -3.01 -1.82 -15.17
C CYS A 266 -3.20 -0.31 -15.15
N THR A 267 -4.37 0.18 -15.56
CA THR A 267 -4.65 1.61 -15.70
C THR A 267 -6.14 1.90 -15.70
N GLY A 268 -6.51 3.19 -15.73
CA GLY A 268 -7.87 3.64 -15.84
C GLY A 268 -8.15 4.39 -17.15
N ILE A 269 -9.39 4.34 -17.59
CA ILE A 269 -9.90 5.04 -18.76
C ILE A 269 -11.08 5.92 -18.33
N ALA A 270 -10.95 7.23 -18.50
CA ALA A 270 -12.06 8.15 -18.25
C ALA A 270 -13.16 8.01 -19.32
N GLY A 271 -14.44 8.17 -18.91
CA GLY A 271 -15.58 8.15 -19.82
C GLY A 271 -16.66 7.10 -19.51
N GLY A 272 -16.53 6.40 -18.40
CA GLY A 272 -17.53 5.46 -17.91
C GLY A 272 -17.80 4.32 -18.89
N TYR A 273 -19.07 4.11 -19.27
CA TYR A 273 -19.48 3.10 -20.24
C TYR A 273 -19.73 3.66 -21.65
N GLY A 274 -19.04 4.75 -22.02
CA GLY A 274 -19.07 5.30 -23.35
C GLY A 274 -18.53 4.32 -24.40
N LYS A 275 -19.04 4.43 -25.64
CA LYS A 275 -18.63 3.57 -26.76
C LYS A 275 -17.11 3.50 -26.91
N GLU A 276 -16.42 4.62 -26.80
CA GLU A 276 -14.96 4.70 -26.95
C GLU A 276 -14.21 3.89 -25.87
N VAL A 277 -14.72 3.90 -24.63
CA VAL A 277 -14.15 3.10 -23.52
C VAL A 277 -14.33 1.62 -23.82
N LEU A 278 -15.53 1.19 -24.21
CA LEU A 278 -15.84 -0.20 -24.54
C LEU A 278 -15.01 -0.71 -25.72
N GLU A 279 -14.84 0.10 -26.77
CA GLU A 279 -13.99 -0.24 -27.92
C GLU A 279 -12.51 -0.34 -27.52
N LYS A 280 -12.00 0.60 -26.70
CA LYS A 280 -10.64 0.54 -26.17
C LYS A 280 -10.40 -0.74 -25.37
N LEU A 281 -11.31 -1.10 -24.46
CA LEU A 281 -11.22 -2.33 -23.67
C LEU A 281 -11.19 -3.58 -24.57
N ALA A 282 -12.04 -3.65 -25.60
CA ALA A 282 -12.04 -4.76 -26.53
C ALA A 282 -10.73 -4.84 -27.38
N HIS A 283 -10.17 -3.70 -27.76
CA HIS A 283 -8.86 -3.65 -28.43
C HIS A 283 -7.71 -4.05 -27.49
N LYS A 284 -7.75 -3.68 -26.21
CA LYS A 284 -6.78 -4.11 -25.20
C LYS A 284 -6.84 -5.62 -24.95
N ALA A 285 -8.05 -6.18 -24.88
CA ALA A 285 -8.23 -7.63 -24.78
C ALA A 285 -7.62 -8.37 -25.99
N LYS A 286 -7.78 -7.83 -27.20
CA LYS A 286 -7.15 -8.37 -28.41
C LYS A 286 -5.64 -8.23 -28.40
N LEU A 287 -5.11 -7.06 -28.04
CA LEU A 287 -3.67 -6.77 -27.98
C LEU A 287 -2.94 -7.77 -27.08
N HIS A 288 -3.50 -8.03 -25.89
CA HIS A 288 -2.92 -8.94 -24.91
C HIS A 288 -3.32 -10.40 -25.10
N GLN A 289 -4.14 -10.73 -26.09
CA GLN A 289 -4.63 -12.10 -26.36
C GLN A 289 -5.27 -12.74 -25.12
N VAL A 290 -6.18 -12.01 -24.46
CA VAL A 290 -6.80 -12.39 -23.20
C VAL A 290 -7.68 -13.63 -23.36
N ASN A 291 -7.56 -14.61 -22.47
CA ASN A 291 -8.38 -15.84 -22.49
C ASN A 291 -9.71 -15.65 -21.77
N LEU A 292 -9.75 -14.79 -20.74
CA LEU A 292 -10.92 -14.54 -19.90
C LEU A 292 -10.97 -13.07 -19.50
N ILE A 293 -12.17 -12.48 -19.53
CA ILE A 293 -12.44 -11.15 -18.99
C ILE A 293 -13.33 -11.30 -17.77
N LEU A 294 -12.86 -10.77 -16.61
CA LEU A 294 -13.62 -10.65 -15.37
C LEU A 294 -14.17 -9.22 -15.27
N VAL A 295 -15.45 -9.08 -15.01
CA VAL A 295 -16.09 -7.76 -14.86
C VAL A 295 -16.75 -7.70 -13.49
N GLU A 296 -16.44 -6.68 -12.69
CA GLU A 296 -17.13 -6.46 -11.42
C GLU A 296 -18.57 -6.00 -11.68
N SER A 297 -19.52 -6.67 -11.05
CA SER A 297 -20.97 -6.47 -11.33
C SER A 297 -21.66 -5.46 -10.41
N ASN A 298 -20.88 -4.60 -9.75
CA ASN A 298 -21.40 -3.63 -8.78
C ASN A 298 -22.26 -2.51 -9.42
N PHE A 299 -22.19 -2.34 -10.74
CA PHE A 299 -22.90 -1.28 -11.44
C PHE A 299 -23.89 -1.83 -12.48
N GLY A 300 -25.17 -1.51 -12.29
CA GLY A 300 -26.23 -1.68 -13.30
C GLY A 300 -26.60 -3.13 -13.64
N ASP A 301 -26.52 -4.07 -12.68
CA ASP A 301 -26.97 -5.47 -12.83
C ASP A 301 -26.55 -6.14 -14.14
N GLY A 302 -25.25 -6.04 -14.50
CA GLY A 302 -24.69 -6.65 -15.71
C GLY A 302 -24.81 -5.82 -16.99
N MET A 303 -25.37 -4.62 -16.96
CA MET A 303 -25.53 -3.77 -18.15
C MET A 303 -24.21 -3.47 -18.84
N PHE A 304 -23.15 -3.15 -18.07
CA PHE A 304 -21.83 -2.87 -18.62
C PHE A 304 -21.29 -4.08 -19.42
N LEU A 305 -21.39 -5.27 -18.86
CA LEU A 305 -20.92 -6.49 -19.50
C LEU A 305 -21.69 -6.76 -20.81
N GLU A 306 -23.02 -6.57 -20.84
CA GLU A 306 -23.80 -6.76 -22.07
C GLU A 306 -23.43 -5.75 -23.17
N LEU A 307 -23.15 -4.50 -22.81
CA LEU A 307 -22.62 -3.52 -23.75
C LEU A 307 -21.22 -3.90 -24.26
N LEU A 308 -20.33 -4.30 -23.37
CA LEU A 308 -18.97 -4.73 -23.71
C LEU A 308 -18.97 -5.96 -24.63
N LYS A 309 -19.84 -6.95 -24.38
CA LYS A 309 -19.97 -8.16 -25.22
C LYS A 309 -20.28 -7.84 -26.68
N GLN A 310 -21.03 -6.77 -26.97
CA GLN A 310 -21.33 -6.37 -28.35
C GLN A 310 -20.04 -5.95 -29.10
N HIS A 311 -19.14 -5.23 -28.42
CA HIS A 311 -17.86 -4.83 -28.98
C HIS A 311 -16.88 -6.01 -29.05
N LEU A 312 -16.83 -6.86 -28.03
CA LEU A 312 -15.99 -8.06 -28.02
C LEU A 312 -16.32 -9.03 -29.16
N ARG A 313 -17.61 -9.31 -29.41
CA ARG A 313 -18.01 -10.17 -30.53
C ARG A 313 -17.48 -9.69 -31.89
N ARG A 314 -17.34 -8.38 -32.07
CA ARG A 314 -16.88 -7.77 -33.33
C ARG A 314 -15.36 -7.67 -33.40
N ILE A 315 -14.67 -7.36 -32.30
CA ILE A 315 -13.25 -7.02 -32.26
C ILE A 315 -12.39 -8.23 -31.86
N TYR A 316 -12.79 -8.91 -30.78
CA TYR A 316 -12.08 -10.05 -30.22
C TYR A 316 -13.02 -10.91 -29.37
N PRO A 317 -13.62 -11.96 -29.94
CA PRO A 317 -14.47 -12.88 -29.19
C PRO A 317 -13.69 -13.58 -28.07
N VAL A 318 -14.12 -13.41 -26.84
CA VAL A 318 -13.46 -13.93 -25.64
C VAL A 318 -14.49 -14.27 -24.56
N THR A 319 -14.19 -15.24 -23.70
CA THR A 319 -15.02 -15.60 -22.55
C THR A 319 -15.08 -14.47 -21.55
N THR A 320 -16.27 -14.22 -20.96
CA THR A 320 -16.49 -13.19 -19.99
C THR A 320 -17.20 -13.76 -18.77
N GLU A 321 -16.82 -13.33 -17.58
CA GLU A 321 -17.40 -13.74 -16.29
C GLU A 321 -17.69 -12.51 -15.43
N GLU A 322 -18.87 -12.50 -14.78
CA GLU A 322 -19.19 -11.51 -13.75
C GLU A 322 -18.66 -11.94 -12.40
N VAL A 323 -18.02 -11.00 -11.71
CA VAL A 323 -17.49 -11.21 -10.37
C VAL A 323 -18.27 -10.36 -9.37
N ARG A 324 -18.75 -10.98 -8.29
CA ARG A 324 -19.42 -10.31 -7.17
C ARG A 324 -18.61 -10.49 -5.90
N HIS A 325 -18.45 -9.41 -5.17
CA HIS A 325 -17.71 -9.43 -3.92
C HIS A 325 -18.66 -9.14 -2.74
N HIS A 326 -18.55 -9.98 -1.68
CA HIS A 326 -19.34 -9.84 -0.45
C HIS A 326 -18.48 -9.42 0.75
N ILE A 327 -17.16 -9.36 0.58
CA ILE A 327 -16.21 -9.03 1.63
C ILE A 327 -15.83 -7.55 1.50
N GLN A 328 -15.49 -6.91 2.62
CA GLN A 328 -14.99 -5.53 2.62
C GLN A 328 -13.82 -5.38 1.64
N LYS A 329 -13.91 -4.38 0.76
CA LYS A 329 -13.02 -4.14 -0.38
C LYS A 329 -11.54 -4.13 0.03
N ASN A 330 -11.14 -3.22 0.92
CA ASN A 330 -9.74 -3.05 1.34
C ASN A 330 -9.14 -4.32 1.97
N LYS A 331 -9.90 -5.01 2.83
CA LYS A 331 -9.48 -6.27 3.43
C LYS A 331 -9.25 -7.33 2.36
N ARG A 332 -10.17 -7.46 1.39
CA ARG A 332 -10.06 -8.39 0.26
C ARG A 332 -8.81 -8.12 -0.57
N ILE A 333 -8.55 -6.85 -0.90
CA ILE A 333 -7.37 -6.43 -1.67
C ILE A 333 -6.08 -6.86 -0.96
N VAL A 334 -5.94 -6.49 0.30
CA VAL A 334 -4.73 -6.82 1.07
C VAL A 334 -4.57 -8.33 1.24
N ASP A 335 -5.62 -9.04 1.67
CA ASP A 335 -5.55 -10.48 1.92
C ASP A 335 -5.28 -11.29 0.62
N THR A 336 -5.54 -10.70 -0.55
CA THR A 336 -5.22 -11.30 -1.85
C THR A 336 -3.78 -11.01 -2.29
N LEU A 337 -3.35 -9.74 -2.23
CA LEU A 337 -2.08 -9.33 -2.80
C LEU A 337 -0.88 -9.63 -1.89
N GLU A 338 -1.03 -9.45 -0.58
CA GLU A 338 0.06 -9.61 0.39
C GLU A 338 0.74 -10.99 0.31
N PRO A 339 0.03 -12.13 0.27
CA PRO A 339 0.69 -13.44 0.18
C PRO A 339 1.48 -13.63 -1.12
N VAL A 340 0.99 -13.11 -2.24
CA VAL A 340 1.64 -13.20 -3.55
C VAL A 340 2.87 -12.31 -3.62
N MET A 341 2.77 -11.09 -3.09
CA MET A 341 3.88 -10.14 -3.02
C MET A 341 4.97 -10.62 -2.07
N ASN A 342 4.63 -11.08 -0.86
CA ASN A 342 5.59 -11.64 0.10
C ASN A 342 6.35 -12.88 -0.42
N GLN A 343 5.76 -13.60 -1.38
CA GLN A 343 6.43 -14.69 -2.09
C GLN A 343 7.22 -14.21 -3.32
N HIS A 344 7.27 -12.91 -3.60
CA HIS A 344 7.90 -12.28 -4.77
C HIS A 344 7.43 -12.90 -6.10
N LYS A 345 6.13 -13.18 -6.21
CA LYS A 345 5.52 -13.79 -7.39
C LYS A 345 4.78 -12.80 -8.28
N LEU A 346 4.67 -11.54 -7.87
CA LEU A 346 4.07 -10.49 -8.68
C LEU A 346 5.15 -9.75 -9.46
N VAL A 347 5.14 -9.91 -10.79
CA VAL A 347 6.12 -9.34 -11.72
C VAL A 347 5.51 -8.15 -12.44
N VAL A 348 6.22 -7.03 -12.46
CA VAL A 348 5.82 -5.79 -13.17
C VAL A 348 6.95 -5.30 -14.06
N SER A 349 6.62 -4.57 -15.14
CA SER A 349 7.65 -3.96 -15.99
C SER A 349 8.01 -2.55 -15.53
N SER A 350 9.24 -2.10 -15.81
CA SER A 350 9.64 -0.71 -15.63
C SER A 350 8.72 0.24 -16.40
N SER A 351 8.34 -0.14 -17.63
CA SER A 351 7.41 0.64 -18.46
C SER A 351 6.01 0.78 -17.84
N LEU A 352 5.53 -0.22 -17.10
CA LEU A 352 4.26 -0.11 -16.37
C LEU A 352 4.35 0.91 -15.23
N ILE A 353 5.46 0.91 -14.49
CA ILE A 353 5.70 1.86 -13.40
C ILE A 353 5.76 3.30 -13.93
N GLU A 354 6.49 3.51 -15.01
CA GLU A 354 6.61 4.81 -15.70
C GLU A 354 5.25 5.27 -16.24
N ALA A 355 4.52 4.38 -16.95
CA ALA A 355 3.20 4.69 -17.50
C ALA A 355 2.16 5.01 -16.41
N ASP A 356 2.18 4.31 -15.27
CA ASP A 356 1.32 4.63 -14.13
C ASP A 356 1.62 6.03 -13.60
N TYR A 357 2.90 6.36 -13.42
CA TYR A 357 3.33 7.69 -12.97
C TYR A 357 2.91 8.80 -13.95
N GLU A 358 3.17 8.61 -15.23
CA GLU A 358 2.88 9.59 -16.29
C GLU A 358 1.38 9.79 -16.53
N SER A 359 0.57 8.73 -16.37
CA SER A 359 -0.88 8.75 -16.62
C SER A 359 -1.62 9.82 -15.82
N THR A 360 -1.04 10.28 -14.72
CA THR A 360 -1.65 11.25 -13.79
C THR A 360 -1.11 12.66 -13.91
N LEU A 361 -0.06 12.90 -14.71
CA LEU A 361 0.60 14.22 -14.80
C LEU A 361 -0.30 15.35 -15.31
N THR A 362 -1.39 14.99 -16.01
CA THR A 362 -2.40 15.95 -16.46
C THR A 362 -3.36 16.39 -15.35
N LEU A 363 -3.38 15.70 -14.22
CA LEU A 363 -4.20 16.03 -13.06
C LEU A 363 -3.51 17.12 -12.19
N PRO A 364 -4.28 17.87 -11.39
CA PRO A 364 -3.71 18.75 -10.38
C PRO A 364 -2.75 17.99 -9.44
N PRO A 365 -1.61 18.59 -9.05
CA PRO A 365 -0.56 17.90 -8.28
C PRO A 365 -1.08 17.19 -7.02
N GLU A 366 -2.01 17.81 -6.30
CA GLU A 366 -2.61 17.26 -5.07
C GLU A 366 -3.49 16.02 -5.31
N LYS A 367 -3.87 15.73 -6.56
CA LYS A 367 -4.69 14.57 -6.92
C LYS A 367 -3.93 13.46 -7.62
N GLN A 368 -2.75 13.75 -8.17
CA GLN A 368 -2.00 12.81 -8.99
C GLN A 368 -1.78 11.46 -8.30
N ASN A 369 -1.28 11.50 -7.06
CA ASN A 369 -0.93 10.29 -6.33
C ASN A 369 -2.13 9.38 -6.08
N GLN A 370 -3.31 9.93 -5.83
CA GLN A 370 -4.52 9.16 -5.50
C GLN A 370 -4.96 8.22 -6.64
N TYR A 371 -4.62 8.55 -7.89
CA TYR A 371 -4.95 7.73 -9.08
C TYR A 371 -3.81 6.80 -9.53
N ARG A 372 -2.64 6.81 -8.87
CA ARG A 372 -1.51 5.94 -9.20
C ARG A 372 -1.65 4.57 -8.54
N LEU A 373 -1.50 3.50 -9.32
CA LEU A 373 -1.56 2.11 -8.83
C LEU A 373 -0.58 1.87 -7.68
N PHE A 374 0.70 2.26 -7.86
CA PHE A 374 1.73 1.97 -6.86
C PHE A 374 1.60 2.82 -5.60
N TRP A 375 0.99 4.00 -5.69
CA TRP A 375 0.61 4.78 -4.52
C TRP A 375 -0.58 4.14 -3.79
N GLN A 376 -1.64 3.75 -4.51
CA GLN A 376 -2.79 3.02 -3.94
C GLN A 376 -2.32 1.74 -3.24
N MET A 377 -1.43 0.97 -3.88
CA MET A 377 -0.84 -0.25 -3.33
C MET A 377 -0.19 0.01 -1.96
N THR A 378 0.75 0.93 -1.90
CA THR A 378 1.54 1.17 -0.69
C THR A 378 0.79 1.92 0.41
N ARG A 379 -0.40 2.46 0.14
CA ARG A 379 -1.26 3.17 1.12
C ARG A 379 -2.52 2.40 1.48
N CYS A 380 -2.72 1.20 0.90
CA CYS A 380 -3.84 0.34 1.23
C CYS A 380 -3.64 -0.34 2.58
N THR A 381 -4.65 -0.28 3.43
CA THR A 381 -4.72 -0.99 4.72
C THR A 381 -5.96 -1.87 4.75
N ARG A 382 -6.07 -2.76 5.74
CA ARG A 382 -7.28 -3.57 5.94
C ARG A 382 -8.49 -2.77 6.44
N GLU A 383 -8.30 -1.50 6.79
CA GLU A 383 -9.36 -0.64 7.30
C GLU A 383 -10.25 -0.11 6.18
N LYS A 384 -11.54 0.06 6.46
CA LYS A 384 -12.49 0.63 5.50
C LYS A 384 -12.17 2.09 5.22
N GLY A 385 -12.10 2.46 3.92
CA GLY A 385 -11.87 3.85 3.50
C GLY A 385 -10.41 4.29 3.67
N ALA A 386 -9.47 3.38 3.66
CA ALA A 386 -8.04 3.69 3.69
C ALA A 386 -7.61 4.59 2.52
N LEU A 387 -8.20 4.38 1.35
CA LEU A 387 -7.95 5.13 0.12
C LEU A 387 -9.19 5.89 -0.33
N VAL A 388 -9.00 7.02 -1.02
CA VAL A 388 -10.06 7.79 -1.69
C VAL A 388 -10.40 7.15 -3.04
N HIS A 389 -9.38 6.74 -3.79
CA HIS A 389 -9.48 5.99 -5.03
C HIS A 389 -8.67 4.71 -4.87
N ASP A 390 -9.25 3.57 -5.19
CA ASP A 390 -8.62 2.25 -5.09
C ASP A 390 -8.85 1.40 -6.35
N ASP A 391 -9.40 1.99 -7.41
CA ASP A 391 -9.93 1.29 -8.58
C ASP A 391 -8.85 0.49 -9.33
N ARG A 392 -7.64 1.05 -9.54
CA ARG A 392 -6.54 0.35 -10.20
C ARG A 392 -6.01 -0.82 -9.36
N LEU A 393 -5.93 -0.63 -8.05
CA LEU A 393 -5.49 -1.68 -7.14
C LEU A 393 -6.52 -2.80 -7.03
N ASP A 394 -7.81 -2.45 -7.09
CA ASP A 394 -8.88 -3.44 -7.02
C ASP A 394 -8.90 -4.37 -8.22
N VAL A 395 -8.79 -3.85 -9.45
CA VAL A 395 -8.73 -4.70 -10.65
C VAL A 395 -7.48 -5.57 -10.67
N LEU A 396 -6.34 -5.09 -10.14
CA LEU A 396 -5.16 -5.92 -9.96
C LEU A 396 -5.46 -7.05 -8.98
N SER A 397 -6.06 -6.75 -7.83
CA SER A 397 -6.40 -7.78 -6.83
C SER A 397 -7.39 -8.82 -7.39
N MET A 398 -8.35 -8.40 -8.22
CA MET A 398 -9.32 -9.29 -8.86
C MET A 398 -8.65 -10.28 -9.82
N ALA A 399 -7.72 -9.80 -10.66
CA ALA A 399 -6.95 -10.66 -11.57
C ALA A 399 -6.02 -11.63 -10.82
N VAL A 400 -5.32 -11.14 -9.79
CA VAL A 400 -4.43 -11.95 -8.93
C VAL A 400 -5.22 -13.01 -8.17
N LYS A 401 -6.38 -12.66 -7.62
CA LYS A 401 -7.26 -13.61 -6.92
C LYS A 401 -7.67 -14.77 -7.80
N TYR A 402 -8.08 -14.49 -9.03
CA TYR A 402 -8.45 -15.54 -10.00
C TYR A 402 -7.33 -16.56 -10.17
N TRP A 403 -6.09 -16.09 -10.37
CA TRP A 403 -4.92 -16.98 -10.53
C TRP A 403 -4.54 -17.72 -9.26
N ALA A 404 -4.61 -17.07 -8.10
CA ALA A 404 -4.35 -17.69 -6.81
C ALA A 404 -5.34 -18.85 -6.51
N GLU A 405 -6.63 -18.63 -6.82
CA GLU A 405 -7.67 -19.67 -6.67
C GLU A 405 -7.51 -20.80 -7.69
N ALA A 406 -7.12 -20.49 -8.93
CA ALA A 406 -6.86 -21.50 -9.96
C ALA A 406 -5.66 -22.39 -9.58
N ALA A 407 -4.57 -21.78 -9.10
CA ALA A 407 -3.41 -22.51 -8.60
C ALA A 407 -3.75 -23.39 -7.37
N GLY A 408 -4.58 -22.90 -6.46
CA GLY A 408 -5.04 -23.67 -5.29
C GLY A 408 -5.88 -24.87 -5.68
N ARG A 409 -6.74 -24.76 -6.69
CA ARG A 409 -7.53 -25.89 -7.22
C ARG A 409 -6.64 -26.96 -7.86
N SER A 410 -5.71 -26.58 -8.71
CA SER A 410 -4.75 -27.50 -9.35
C SER A 410 -3.89 -28.24 -8.31
N ALA A 411 -3.37 -27.55 -7.30
CA ALA A 411 -2.60 -28.17 -6.22
C ALA A 411 -3.44 -29.19 -5.41
N THR A 412 -4.72 -28.89 -5.18
CA THR A 412 -5.64 -29.81 -4.46
C THR A 412 -5.96 -31.04 -5.31
N GLU A 413 -6.15 -30.89 -6.62
CA GLU A 413 -6.37 -31.98 -7.56
C GLU A 413 -5.14 -32.89 -7.63
N GLU A 414 -3.93 -32.33 -7.77
CA GLU A 414 -2.68 -33.09 -7.75
C GLU A 414 -2.47 -33.84 -6.42
N MET A 415 -2.78 -33.20 -5.30
CA MET A 415 -2.68 -33.82 -3.98
C MET A 415 -3.65 -35.00 -3.82
N ASN A 416 -4.88 -34.83 -4.33
CA ASN A 416 -5.86 -35.94 -4.31
C ASN A 416 -5.43 -37.09 -5.23
N THR A 417 -4.98 -36.80 -6.44
CA THR A 417 -4.45 -37.81 -7.38
C THR A 417 -3.28 -38.56 -6.77
N ARG A 418 -2.33 -37.85 -6.15
CA ARG A 418 -1.17 -38.47 -5.49
C ARG A 418 -1.57 -39.32 -4.27
N ARG A 419 -2.58 -38.91 -3.52
CA ARG A 419 -3.13 -39.69 -2.41
C ARG A 419 -3.82 -40.94 -2.92
N ASP A 420 -4.57 -40.88 -4.00
CA ASP A 420 -5.26 -42.01 -4.61
C ASP A 420 -4.24 -43.03 -5.18
N GLU A 421 -3.17 -42.55 -5.85
CA GLU A 421 -2.04 -43.39 -6.30
C GLU A 421 -1.32 -44.09 -5.13
N LEU A 422 -1.13 -43.44 -4.00
CA LEU A 422 -0.53 -44.00 -2.80
C LEU A 422 -1.43 -45.09 -2.19
N LEU A 423 -2.75 -44.82 -2.14
CA LEU A 423 -3.73 -45.83 -1.67
C LEU A 423 -3.79 -47.04 -2.58
N GLU A 424 -3.73 -46.85 -3.90
CA GLU A 424 -3.66 -48.01 -4.85
C GLU A 424 -2.39 -48.83 -4.63
N LYS A 425 -1.23 -48.21 -4.45
CA LYS A 425 0.03 -48.94 -4.15
C LYS A 425 -0.01 -49.69 -2.82
N GLU A 426 -0.63 -49.11 -1.78
CA GLU A 426 -0.85 -49.80 -0.51
C GLU A 426 -1.79 -51.02 -0.68
N LEU A 427 -2.87 -50.86 -1.41
CA LEU A 427 -3.81 -51.94 -1.71
C LEU A 427 -3.13 -53.08 -2.51
N GLU A 428 -2.35 -52.78 -3.54
CA GLU A 428 -1.57 -53.74 -4.29
C GLU A 428 -0.54 -54.48 -3.40
N SER A 429 0.13 -53.73 -2.50
CA SER A 429 1.07 -54.33 -1.53
C SER A 429 0.37 -55.33 -0.59
N ILE A 430 -0.81 -54.97 -0.08
CA ILE A 430 -1.60 -55.85 0.79
C ILE A 430 -2.12 -57.09 0.03
N MET A 431 -2.56 -56.90 -1.21
CA MET A 431 -3.03 -58.02 -2.05
C MET A 431 -1.87 -58.98 -2.41
N ASN A 432 -0.69 -58.45 -2.73
CA ASN A 432 0.49 -59.25 -3.03
C ASN A 432 1.03 -59.96 -1.78
N THR A 433 0.85 -59.43 -0.59
CA THR A 433 1.25 -60.07 0.67
C THR A 433 0.29 -61.24 1.06
N ARG A 434 -0.98 -61.21 0.60
CA ARG A 434 -1.94 -62.30 0.85
C ARG A 434 -1.80 -63.47 -0.10
N THR A 435 -1.08 -63.36 -1.21
CA THR A 435 -0.83 -64.49 -2.14
C THR A 435 0.34 -65.42 -1.73
N PHE A 436 1.05 -65.15 -0.65
CA PHE A 436 2.11 -66.01 -0.09
C PHE A 436 1.69 -66.86 1.14
N GLY A 437 0.40 -67.15 1.27
CA GLY A 437 -0.15 -68.02 2.27
C GLY A 437 -0.49 -69.41 1.65
N GLU A 438 0.50 -70.12 1.10
CA GLU A 438 0.28 -71.55 0.78
C GLU A 438 0.11 -72.35 2.04
N ALA A 439 -0.97 -73.12 2.03
CA ALA A 439 -1.41 -74.04 3.05
C ALA A 439 -0.33 -75.05 3.51
N HIS A 440 0.01 -75.00 4.78
CA HIS A 440 0.67 -76.09 5.47
C HIS A 440 -0.34 -77.23 5.59
N LYS A 441 -0.13 -78.34 4.83
CA LYS A 441 -0.84 -79.60 5.06
C LYS A 441 -0.30 -80.22 6.35
N PRO A 442 -1.19 -80.64 7.24
CA PRO A 442 -0.71 -81.45 8.40
C PRO A 442 -0.31 -82.84 7.98
N ASP A 443 0.92 -83.26 8.30
CA ASP A 443 1.40 -84.62 8.17
C ASP A 443 0.63 -85.48 9.14
N THR A 444 0.01 -86.54 8.56
CA THR A 444 -0.63 -87.67 9.24
C THR A 444 0.42 -88.57 9.88
N TRP A 445 0.29 -88.80 11.17
CA TRP A 445 0.98 -89.82 11.91
C TRP A 445 0.37 -91.19 11.60
N MET A 446 1.19 -92.12 11.19
CA MET A 446 1.18 -93.59 11.52
C MET A 446 2.57 -93.98 11.97
#